data_dbd209c059970ef456549924d043068b
#
_entry.id   dbd209c059970ef456549924d043068b
#
_cell.length_a   1.000
_cell.length_b   1.000
_cell.length_c   1.000
_cell.angle_alpha   90.00
_cell.angle_beta   90.00
_cell.angle_gamma   90.00
#
_symmetry.space_group_name_H-M   'P 1'
#
loop_
_entity.id
_entity.type
_entity.pdbx_description
1 polymer ?
#
loop_
_entity_poly.entity_id
_entity_poly.type
_entity_poly.pdbx_seq_one_letter_code
_entity_poly.pdbx_strand_id
1 'polypeptide(L)'
;TVIGFSAIKGIDALEKDIKNWTTKNNYKFINTYVGSGYAKVNEELVKFINEFNIIHDIPLDAIYTGKMMMGILDLVAKDYFPRGSSILAIHTGGLQGNKGMNERLGVKLPS
;
A
#
# COMPACT_ATOMS: atom_id res chain seq x y z
N THR A 1 6.53 6.05 -15.52
CA THR A 1 5.47 6.62 -14.65
C THR A 1 5.65 6.12 -13.23
N VAL A 2 5.56 7.03 -12.28
CA VAL A 2 5.58 6.70 -10.85
C VAL A 2 4.14 6.71 -10.32
N ILE A 3 3.78 5.68 -9.54
CA ILE A 3 2.45 5.60 -8.94
C ILE A 3 2.62 5.58 -7.43
N GLY A 4 2.05 6.58 -6.76
CA GLY A 4 2.01 6.65 -5.31
C GLY A 4 0.65 6.17 -4.79
N PHE A 5 0.68 5.29 -3.78
CA PHE A 5 -0.52 4.88 -3.08
C PHE A 5 -0.60 5.65 -1.76
N SER A 6 -1.68 6.39 -1.55
CA SER A 6 -1.85 7.14 -0.31
C SER A 6 -2.18 6.20 0.85
N ALA A 7 -1.53 6.42 1.98
CA ALA A 7 -1.85 5.76 3.25
C ALA A 7 -2.82 6.58 4.10
N ILE A 8 -3.17 7.78 3.66
CA ILE A 8 -4.06 8.69 4.38
C ILE A 8 -5.19 9.16 3.46
N LYS A 9 -6.31 9.54 4.05
CA LYS A 9 -7.38 10.23 3.35
C LYS A 9 -6.98 11.70 3.13
N GLY A 10 -7.51 12.32 2.05
CA GLY A 10 -7.26 13.72 1.77
C GLY A 10 -5.84 13.99 1.28
N ILE A 11 -5.55 13.55 0.06
CA ILE A 11 -4.20 13.62 -0.53
C ILE A 11 -3.81 15.00 -1.06
N ASP A 12 -4.69 15.99 -1.01
CA ASP A 12 -4.45 17.31 -1.61
C ASP A 12 -3.17 17.98 -1.09
N ALA A 13 -2.91 17.87 0.21
CA ALA A 13 -1.70 18.40 0.82
C ALA A 13 -0.44 17.70 0.31
N LEU A 14 -0.49 16.37 0.12
CA LEU A 14 0.63 15.60 -0.42
C LEU A 14 0.89 15.95 -1.88
N GLU A 15 -0.15 16.10 -2.68
CA GLU A 15 -0.01 16.51 -4.08
C GLU A 15 0.59 17.90 -4.19
N LYS A 16 0.20 18.82 -3.32
CA LYS A 16 0.75 20.18 -3.27
C LYS A 16 2.24 20.15 -2.94
N ASP A 17 2.65 19.35 -1.96
CA ASP A 17 4.05 19.20 -1.58
C ASP A 17 4.88 18.65 -2.73
N ILE A 18 4.38 17.65 -3.44
CA ILE A 18 5.10 17.06 -4.58
C ILE A 18 5.23 18.06 -5.73
N LYS A 19 4.19 18.84 -6.01
CA LYS A 19 4.26 19.90 -7.01
C LYS A 19 5.32 20.96 -6.68
N ASN A 20 5.60 21.16 -5.39
CA ASN A 20 6.67 22.04 -4.94
C ASN A 20 8.06 21.41 -5.11
N TRP A 21 8.15 20.06 -5.13
CA TRP A 21 9.44 19.35 -5.21
C TRP A 21 9.82 18.94 -6.63
N THR A 22 8.87 18.87 -7.55
CA THR A 22 9.12 18.48 -8.93
C THR A 22 8.23 19.24 -9.91
N THR A 23 8.77 19.51 -11.09
CA THR A 23 8.03 20.08 -12.22
C THR A 23 7.57 19.01 -13.21
N LYS A 24 7.93 17.75 -12.97
CA LYS A 24 7.59 16.63 -13.86
C LYS A 24 6.17 16.15 -13.64
N ASN A 25 5.49 15.78 -14.72
CA ASN A 25 4.14 15.19 -14.71
C ASN A 25 4.13 13.69 -14.96
N ASN A 26 5.15 12.99 -14.45
CA ASN A 26 5.32 11.55 -14.66
C ASN A 26 4.85 10.70 -13.48
N TYR A 27 3.97 11.23 -12.66
CA TYR A 27 3.44 10.53 -11.49
C TYR A 27 1.91 10.59 -11.41
N LYS A 28 1.34 9.63 -10.71
CA LYS A 28 -0.08 9.57 -10.38
C LYS A 28 -0.24 9.20 -8.92
N PHE A 29 -1.28 9.71 -8.27
CA PHE A 29 -1.67 9.30 -6.92
C PHE A 29 -2.93 8.48 -6.95
N ILE A 30 -2.92 7.37 -6.22
CA ILE A 30 -4.08 6.50 -6.03
C ILE A 30 -4.44 6.51 -4.54
N ASN A 31 -5.67 6.90 -4.23
CA ASN A 31 -6.17 7.00 -2.85
C ASN A 31 -7.32 6.04 -2.54
N THR A 32 -7.65 5.15 -3.46
CA THR A 32 -8.80 4.23 -3.33
C THR A 32 -8.52 3.04 -2.42
N TYR A 33 -7.27 2.81 -2.04
CA TYR A 33 -6.86 1.69 -1.19
C TYR A 33 -6.49 2.09 0.24
N VAL A 34 -6.87 3.29 0.65
CA VAL A 34 -6.61 3.81 2.00
C VAL A 34 -7.41 3.05 3.07
N GLY A 35 -8.52 2.46 2.67
CA GLY A 35 -9.47 1.85 3.60
C GLY A 35 -10.17 2.92 4.45
N SER A 36 -10.27 2.69 5.76
CA SER A 36 -10.90 3.63 6.69
C SER A 36 -10.01 4.82 7.06
N GLY A 37 -8.76 4.82 6.62
CA GLY A 37 -7.79 5.89 6.87
C GLY A 37 -6.45 5.38 7.36
N TYR A 38 -5.59 6.31 7.79
CA TYR A 38 -4.24 6.00 8.25
C TYR A 38 -4.27 5.02 9.45
N ALA A 39 -3.41 4.02 9.37
CA ALA A 39 -3.29 2.97 10.39
C ALA A 39 -4.61 2.23 10.71
N LYS A 40 -5.62 2.34 9.84
CA LYS A 40 -6.85 1.56 9.93
C LYS A 40 -6.67 0.24 9.21
N VAL A 41 -6.91 -0.85 9.93
CA VAL A 41 -6.65 -2.21 9.47
C VAL A 41 -7.93 -3.03 9.62
N ASN A 42 -8.39 -3.64 8.53
CA ASN A 42 -9.54 -4.54 8.54
C ASN A 42 -9.11 -5.98 8.36
N GLU A 43 -10.04 -6.91 8.54
CA GLU A 43 -9.78 -8.35 8.42
C GLU A 43 -9.31 -8.75 7.01
N GLU A 44 -9.85 -8.12 5.98
CA GLU A 44 -9.48 -8.37 4.59
C GLU A 44 -8.00 -8.04 4.34
N LEU A 45 -7.52 -6.91 4.87
CA LEU A 45 -6.12 -6.53 4.76
C LEU A 45 -5.21 -7.48 5.51
N VAL A 46 -5.58 -7.88 6.73
CA VAL A 46 -4.81 -8.86 7.52
C VAL A 46 -4.71 -10.19 6.78
N LYS A 47 -5.82 -10.68 6.26
CA LYS A 47 -5.86 -11.91 5.48
C LYS A 47 -4.94 -11.81 4.25
N PHE A 48 -5.05 -10.73 3.50
CA PHE A 48 -4.23 -10.49 2.33
C PHE A 48 -2.73 -10.51 2.66
N ILE A 49 -2.32 -9.79 3.70
CA ILE A 49 -0.91 -9.71 4.13
C ILE A 49 -0.37 -11.09 4.51
N ASN A 50 -1.16 -11.86 5.27
CA ASN A 50 -0.74 -13.19 5.69
C ASN A 50 -0.66 -14.18 4.54
N GLU A 51 -1.63 -14.18 3.63
CA GLU A 51 -1.61 -15.01 2.43
C GLU A 51 -0.44 -14.64 1.52
N PHE A 52 -0.20 -13.36 1.33
CA PHE A 52 0.93 -12.87 0.53
C PHE A 52 2.27 -13.34 1.11
N ASN A 53 2.42 -13.29 2.43
CA ASN A 53 3.62 -13.77 3.09
C ASN A 53 3.79 -15.29 2.92
N ILE A 54 2.72 -16.06 3.01
CA ILE A 54 2.78 -17.52 2.81
C ILE A 54 3.19 -17.86 1.38
N ILE A 55 2.62 -17.18 0.39
CA ILE A 55 2.85 -17.48 -1.03
C ILE A 55 4.23 -17.00 -1.50
N HIS A 56 4.64 -15.82 -1.10
CA HIS A 56 5.82 -15.14 -1.63
C HIS A 56 6.99 -15.04 -0.67
N ASP A 57 6.81 -15.40 0.59
CA ASP A 57 7.80 -15.20 1.66
C ASP A 57 8.27 -13.74 1.75
N ILE A 58 7.34 -12.83 1.58
CA ILE A 58 7.58 -11.38 1.67
C ILE A 58 6.61 -10.80 2.71
N PRO A 59 7.09 -10.44 3.90
CA PRO A 59 6.24 -9.84 4.90
C PRO A 59 5.93 -8.38 4.56
N LEU A 60 4.66 -8.01 4.63
CA LEU A 60 4.18 -6.65 4.39
C LEU A 60 3.66 -6.04 5.69
N ASP A 61 3.79 -4.73 5.83
CA ASP A 61 3.18 -4.03 6.95
C ASP A 61 1.73 -3.64 6.66
N ALA A 62 0.96 -3.39 7.69
CA ALA A 62 -0.46 -3.10 7.57
C ALA A 62 -0.76 -1.61 7.33
N ILE A 63 0.22 -0.72 7.46
CA ILE A 63 0.01 0.73 7.31
C ILE A 63 0.27 1.16 5.86
N TYR A 64 1.37 0.72 5.27
CA TYR A 64 1.85 1.19 3.95
C TYR A 64 1.90 0.09 2.90
N THR A 65 2.81 -0.86 3.06
CA THR A 65 3.15 -1.80 1.98
C THR A 65 2.05 -2.83 1.70
N GLY A 66 1.30 -3.23 2.72
CA GLY A 66 0.16 -4.13 2.53
C GLY A 66 -0.93 -3.49 1.69
N LYS A 67 -1.28 -2.25 1.96
CA LYS A 67 -2.28 -1.50 1.18
C LYS A 67 -1.79 -1.26 -0.25
N MET A 68 -0.52 -0.93 -0.43
CA MET A 68 0.09 -0.76 -1.75
C MET A 68 0.00 -2.04 -2.57
N MET A 69 0.44 -3.17 -2.02
CA MET A 69 0.42 -4.43 -2.75
C MET A 69 -0.99 -4.92 -3.05
N MET A 70 -1.91 -4.76 -2.11
CA MET A 70 -3.33 -5.05 -2.36
C MET A 70 -3.85 -4.21 -3.53
N GLY A 71 -3.50 -2.93 -3.55
CA GLY A 71 -3.88 -2.01 -4.63
C GLY A 71 -3.27 -2.40 -5.96
N ILE A 72 -1.99 -2.76 -6.00
CA ILE A 72 -1.32 -3.19 -7.23
C ILE A 72 -1.99 -4.44 -7.81
N LEU A 73 -2.22 -5.45 -6.99
CA LEU A 73 -2.83 -6.70 -7.47
C LEU A 73 -4.28 -6.51 -7.90
N ASP A 74 -5.03 -5.66 -7.23
CA ASP A 74 -6.38 -5.31 -7.65
C ASP A 74 -6.40 -4.59 -9.00
N LEU A 75 -5.47 -3.65 -9.21
CA LEU A 75 -5.33 -2.94 -10.49
C LEU A 75 -4.89 -3.89 -11.61
N VAL A 76 -4.00 -4.84 -11.33
CA VAL A 76 -3.61 -5.87 -12.30
C VAL A 76 -4.84 -6.69 -12.69
N ALA A 77 -5.65 -7.12 -11.72
CA ALA A 77 -6.85 -7.90 -11.98
C ALA A 77 -7.91 -7.13 -12.80
N LYS A 78 -7.90 -5.80 -12.72
CA LYS A 78 -8.81 -4.93 -13.48
C LYS A 78 -8.25 -4.44 -14.81
N ASP A 79 -7.15 -5.01 -15.27
CA ASP A 79 -6.46 -4.61 -16.51
C ASP A 79 -6.07 -3.12 -16.57
N TYR A 80 -5.76 -2.53 -15.43
CA TYR A 80 -5.35 -1.13 -15.34
C TYR A 80 -4.02 -0.88 -16.06
N PHE A 81 -3.09 -1.84 -15.96
CA PHE A 81 -1.79 -1.74 -16.61
C PHE A 81 -1.84 -2.39 -18.00
N PRO A 82 -1.19 -1.79 -19.01
CA PRO A 82 -1.09 -2.42 -20.33
C PRO A 82 -0.44 -3.80 -20.24
N ARG A 83 -0.89 -4.74 -21.08
CA ARG A 83 -0.29 -6.07 -21.16
C ARG A 83 1.20 -5.97 -21.47
N GLY A 84 1.99 -6.81 -20.80
CA GLY A 84 3.44 -6.81 -20.94
C GLY A 84 4.15 -5.75 -20.11
N SER A 85 3.42 -4.98 -19.31
CA SER A 85 4.03 -4.00 -18.40
C SER A 85 4.89 -4.69 -17.35
N SER A 86 6.03 -4.07 -17.04
CA SER A 86 6.84 -4.43 -15.88
C SER A 86 6.52 -3.47 -14.74
N ILE A 87 6.22 -4.02 -13.56
CA ILE A 87 5.86 -3.24 -12.39
C ILE A 87 6.92 -3.44 -11.32
N LEU A 88 7.56 -2.34 -10.91
CA LEU A 88 8.47 -2.34 -9.78
C LEU A 88 7.72 -1.83 -8.55
N ALA A 89 7.46 -2.72 -7.60
CA ALA A 89 6.88 -2.35 -6.31
C ALA A 89 8.00 -2.16 -5.30
N ILE A 90 8.08 -0.95 -4.72
CA ILE A 90 9.14 -0.63 -3.76
C ILE A 90 8.64 -0.93 -2.35
N HIS A 91 9.28 -1.90 -1.70
CA HIS A 91 9.01 -2.24 -0.31
C HIS A 91 9.82 -1.32 0.60
N THR A 92 9.13 -0.46 1.32
CA THR A 92 9.76 0.59 2.14
C THR A 92 9.99 0.17 3.60
N GLY A 93 9.73 -1.08 3.95
CA GLY A 93 9.85 -1.55 5.33
C GLY A 93 8.53 -1.41 6.10
N GLY A 94 8.61 -1.01 7.36
CA GLY A 94 7.41 -0.75 8.16
C GLY A 94 6.96 -1.91 9.05
N LEU A 95 7.66 -3.05 9.04
CA LEU A 95 7.26 -4.25 9.80
C LEU A 95 7.19 -4.03 11.31
N GLN A 96 7.96 -3.10 11.82
CA GLN A 96 7.92 -2.74 13.24
C GLN A 96 6.51 -2.26 13.67
N GLY A 97 5.73 -1.70 12.75
CA GLY A 97 4.35 -1.31 13.02
C GLY A 97 3.41 -2.48 13.23
N ASN A 98 3.71 -3.64 12.66
CA ASN A 98 2.85 -4.81 12.79
C ASN A 98 2.77 -5.33 14.22
N LYS A 99 3.87 -5.27 14.96
CA LYS A 99 3.86 -5.68 16.37
C LYS A 99 2.86 -4.86 17.17
N GLY A 100 2.88 -3.55 17.04
CA GLY A 100 1.95 -2.67 17.72
C GLY A 100 0.49 -2.91 17.27
N MET A 101 0.28 -3.19 16.00
CA MET A 101 -1.06 -3.55 15.50
C MET A 101 -1.55 -4.86 16.09
N ASN A 102 -0.70 -5.88 16.17
CA ASN A 102 -1.04 -7.16 16.77
C ASN A 102 -1.47 -7.01 18.23
N GLU A 103 -0.71 -6.23 18.98
CA GLU A 103 -1.01 -5.96 20.40
C GLU A 103 -2.33 -5.18 20.56
N ARG A 104 -2.54 -4.15 19.75
CA ARG A 104 -3.71 -3.27 19.84
C ARG A 104 -5.00 -3.93 19.37
N LEU A 105 -4.93 -4.70 18.28
CA LEU A 105 -6.11 -5.22 17.58
C LEU A 105 -6.33 -6.72 17.80
N GLY A 106 -5.39 -7.43 18.45
CA GLY A 106 -5.49 -8.87 18.62
C GLY A 106 -5.39 -9.65 17.32
N VAL A 107 -4.71 -9.12 16.31
CA VAL A 107 -4.50 -9.76 15.02
C VAL A 107 -3.12 -10.40 14.94
N LYS A 108 -2.87 -11.19 13.91
CA LYS A 108 -1.61 -11.92 13.71
C LYS A 108 -0.97 -11.52 12.37
N LEU A 109 -0.41 -10.32 12.32
CA LEU A 109 0.39 -9.85 11.21
C LEU A 109 1.84 -10.36 11.33
N PRO A 110 2.57 -10.48 10.21
CA PRO A 110 3.99 -10.80 10.24
C PRO A 110 4.76 -9.76 11.06
N SER A 111 5.68 -10.22 11.90
CA SER A 111 6.46 -9.31 12.76
C SER A 111 7.88 -9.84 13.02
#